data_cda268f35ad76ad2580a77b38816cf29
#
_entry.id   cda268f35ad76ad2580a77b38816cf29
#
_cell.length_a   1.000
_cell.length_b   1.000
_cell.length_c   1.000
_cell.angle_alpha   90.00
_cell.angle_beta   90.00
_cell.angle_gamma   90.00
#
_symmetry.space_group_name_H-M   'P 1'
#
loop_
_entity.id
_entity.type
_entity.pdbx_description
1 polymer ?
#
loop_
_entity_poly.entity_id
_entity_poly.type
_entity_poly.pdbx_seq_one_letter_code
_entity_poly.pdbx_strand_id
1 'polypeptide(L)'
;VKRPFKKFIGVDLGGGRGKTTAVAQIRAGDGAEVTEVATRSDRRPWTDDTLIERLGHPDPDTVIALDAPLTLVACARCDRPVCPGMEACVEPAVVWLRTRGRMLVANVAAETVDAGPRVQLTAQARLAPYAHRATDVVMTYERGLLPLSALGTAHGAIAARAGQLRRRLQGAGYRLHENLLEVSPAATVGALCGVRAARGYKRDADPWRTRAMILEKLHDLSFAPQSRMAREDVLRNDHCFDAVLAAYTAYLWARDGWPSPESWIAEDGWIHSPP
;
A
#
# COMPACT_ATOMS: atom_id res chain seq x y z
N VAL A 1 19.64 -4.47 -4.96
CA VAL A 1 20.60 -3.38 -5.23
C VAL A 1 20.01 -2.07 -4.72
N LYS A 2 20.78 -1.31 -3.90
CA LYS A 2 20.38 0.01 -3.41
C LYS A 2 20.05 0.95 -4.59
N ARG A 3 19.03 1.79 -4.42
CA ARG A 3 18.54 2.71 -5.45
C ARG A 3 18.87 4.15 -5.06
N PRO A 4 19.34 5.00 -5.97
CA PRO A 4 19.91 6.33 -5.64
C PRO A 4 18.84 7.42 -5.37
N PHE A 5 17.61 7.04 -5.04
CA PHE A 5 16.56 8.00 -4.75
C PHE A 5 16.81 8.77 -3.45
N LYS A 6 16.45 10.05 -3.42
CA LYS A 6 16.63 10.95 -2.28
C LYS A 6 15.33 11.56 -1.76
N LYS A 7 14.26 11.52 -2.56
CA LYS A 7 12.96 12.12 -2.24
C LYS A 7 11.87 11.07 -2.34
N PHE A 8 11.10 10.92 -1.29
CA PHE A 8 10.04 9.94 -1.18
C PHE A 8 8.73 10.64 -0.82
N ILE A 9 7.72 10.49 -1.66
CA ILE A 9 6.41 11.10 -1.45
C ILE A 9 5.41 9.98 -1.16
N GLY A 10 4.85 9.99 0.04
CA GLY A 10 3.79 9.08 0.45
C GLY A 10 2.43 9.76 0.33
N VAL A 11 1.46 9.01 -0.17
CA VAL A 11 0.07 9.48 -0.31
C VAL A 11 -0.86 8.46 0.31
N ASP A 12 -1.59 8.88 1.34
CA ASP A 12 -2.78 8.18 1.81
C ASP A 12 -3.99 8.75 1.05
N LEU A 13 -4.58 7.93 0.18
CA LEU A 13 -5.56 8.37 -0.80
C LEU A 13 -6.99 8.22 -0.31
N GLY A 14 -7.69 9.33 -0.14
CA GLY A 14 -9.13 9.33 0.14
C GLY A 14 -9.98 8.89 -1.05
N GLY A 15 -11.04 8.12 -0.78
CA GLY A 15 -11.87 7.47 -1.80
C GLY A 15 -12.92 8.33 -2.49
N GLY A 16 -12.93 9.66 -2.31
CA GLY A 16 -13.93 10.52 -2.95
C GLY A 16 -14.28 11.76 -2.15
N ARG A 17 -15.41 12.37 -2.46
CA ARG A 17 -15.87 13.62 -1.84
C ARG A 17 -15.96 13.47 -0.32
N GLY A 18 -15.36 14.40 0.41
CA GLY A 18 -15.37 14.43 1.89
C GLY A 18 -14.41 13.43 2.56
N LYS A 19 -13.67 12.64 1.79
CA LYS A 19 -12.62 11.77 2.33
C LYS A 19 -11.28 12.48 2.30
N THR A 20 -10.55 12.40 3.40
CA THR A 20 -9.24 13.02 3.53
C THR A 20 -8.23 12.30 2.65
N THR A 21 -7.41 13.07 1.94
CA THR A 21 -6.16 12.62 1.33
C THR A 21 -5.04 13.31 2.08
N ALA A 22 -3.99 12.59 2.44
CA ALA A 22 -2.79 13.14 3.06
C ALA A 22 -1.58 12.87 2.17
N VAL A 23 -0.66 13.82 2.16
CA VAL A 23 0.63 13.72 1.45
C VAL A 23 1.74 13.97 2.45
N ALA A 24 2.76 13.12 2.44
CA ALA A 24 3.98 13.30 3.21
C ALA A 24 5.20 13.27 2.29
N GLN A 25 6.23 14.03 2.63
CA GLN A 25 7.51 13.99 1.94
C GLN A 25 8.62 13.65 2.91
N ILE A 26 9.44 12.67 2.52
CA ILE A 26 10.67 12.30 3.20
C ILE A 26 11.86 12.63 2.28
N ARG A 27 12.92 13.12 2.88
CA ARG A 27 14.24 13.28 2.25
C ARG A 27 15.21 12.29 2.89
N ALA A 28 15.95 11.54 2.06
CA ALA A 28 17.06 10.74 2.54
C ALA A 28 18.30 11.61 2.79
N GLY A 29 18.95 11.37 3.93
CA GLY A 29 20.21 11.93 4.36
C GLY A 29 20.93 10.87 5.18
N ASP A 30 21.35 11.20 6.39
CA ASP A 30 21.85 10.23 7.38
C ASP A 30 20.75 9.26 7.84
N GLY A 31 19.49 9.62 7.61
CA GLY A 31 18.28 8.84 7.84
C GLY A 31 17.14 9.31 6.93
N ALA A 32 15.92 9.07 7.35
CA ALA A 32 14.68 9.49 6.71
C ALA A 32 14.13 10.74 7.41
N GLU A 33 14.25 11.91 6.82
CA GLU A 33 13.74 13.15 7.38
C GLU A 33 12.38 13.52 6.77
N VAL A 34 11.32 13.56 7.58
CA VAL A 34 10.00 14.06 7.19
C VAL A 34 10.09 15.58 7.04
N THR A 35 10.01 16.08 5.81
CA THR A 35 10.13 17.50 5.48
C THR A 35 8.78 18.18 5.32
N GLU A 36 7.73 17.43 5.00
CA GLU A 36 6.39 17.94 4.83
C GLU A 36 5.35 16.86 5.13
N VAL A 37 4.25 17.25 5.78
CA VAL A 37 3.01 16.48 5.85
C VAL A 37 1.85 17.44 5.69
N ALA A 38 0.88 17.13 4.82
CA ALA A 38 -0.24 17.99 4.54
C ALA A 38 -1.51 17.21 4.16
N THR A 39 -2.65 17.60 4.73
CA THR A 39 -3.99 17.12 4.34
C THR A 39 -4.65 18.07 3.34
N ARG A 40 -4.00 19.16 2.98
CA ARG A 40 -4.53 20.22 2.12
C ARG A 40 -3.44 20.80 1.23
N SER A 41 -3.84 21.24 0.02
CA SER A 41 -3.05 22.11 -0.84
C SER A 41 -3.62 23.52 -0.69
N ASP A 42 -2.80 24.49 -0.26
CA ASP A 42 -3.18 25.90 -0.10
C ASP A 42 -4.53 26.10 0.61
N ARG A 43 -4.71 25.44 1.76
CA ARG A 43 -5.94 25.45 2.59
C ARG A 43 -7.16 24.74 1.97
N ARG A 44 -7.08 24.19 0.76
CA ARG A 44 -8.15 23.43 0.10
C ARG A 44 -7.86 21.93 0.19
N PRO A 45 -8.88 21.07 0.28
CA PRO A 45 -8.69 19.62 0.19
C PRO A 45 -7.95 19.24 -1.10
N TRP A 46 -7.13 18.18 -1.05
CA TRP A 46 -6.47 17.63 -2.22
C TRP A 46 -7.49 17.18 -3.27
N THR A 47 -7.43 17.76 -4.46
CA THR A 47 -8.09 17.26 -5.68
C THR A 47 -7.11 16.41 -6.48
N ASP A 48 -7.59 15.70 -7.49
CA ASP A 48 -6.71 14.94 -8.36
C ASP A 48 -5.77 15.85 -9.16
N ASP A 49 -6.23 17.04 -9.55
CA ASP A 49 -5.40 17.99 -10.27
C ASP A 49 -4.30 18.58 -9.39
N THR A 50 -4.64 19.00 -8.17
CA THR A 50 -3.63 19.52 -7.23
C THR A 50 -2.66 18.45 -6.77
N LEU A 51 -3.10 17.18 -6.69
CA LEU A 51 -2.19 16.05 -6.45
C LEU A 51 -1.22 15.86 -7.62
N ILE A 52 -1.72 15.82 -8.85
CA ILE A 52 -0.87 15.67 -10.04
C ILE A 52 0.08 16.86 -10.18
N GLU A 53 -0.37 18.08 -9.93
CA GLU A 53 0.49 19.26 -9.93
C GLU A 53 1.59 19.15 -8.85
N ARG A 54 1.23 18.72 -7.63
CA ARG A 54 2.18 18.53 -6.52
C ARG A 54 3.18 17.41 -6.77
N LEU A 55 2.74 16.30 -7.35
CA LEU A 55 3.59 15.16 -7.68
C LEU A 55 4.48 15.45 -8.88
N GLY A 56 4.00 16.27 -9.81
CA GLY A 56 4.75 16.83 -10.92
C GLY A 56 5.26 15.80 -11.92
N HIS A 57 6.28 16.22 -12.67
CA HIS A 57 7.05 15.32 -13.52
C HIS A 57 8.07 14.53 -12.68
N PRO A 58 8.41 13.30 -13.09
CA PRO A 58 9.39 12.50 -12.38
C PRO A 58 10.74 13.21 -12.37
N ASP A 59 11.19 13.53 -11.18
CA ASP A 59 12.57 13.86 -10.88
C ASP A 59 13.32 12.53 -10.72
N PRO A 60 14.51 12.35 -11.30
CA PRO A 60 15.29 11.12 -11.19
C PRO A 60 15.48 10.63 -9.74
N ASP A 61 15.49 11.56 -8.79
CA ASP A 61 15.69 11.29 -7.38
C ASP A 61 14.38 11.02 -6.60
N THR A 62 13.21 10.99 -7.27
CA THR A 62 11.89 10.93 -6.60
C THR A 62 11.19 9.59 -6.80
N VAL A 63 10.67 9.04 -5.69
CA VAL A 63 9.72 7.90 -5.66
C VAL A 63 8.40 8.35 -5.06
N ILE A 64 7.30 7.92 -5.67
CA ILE A 64 5.94 8.08 -5.14
C ILE A 64 5.44 6.74 -4.62
N ALA A 65 4.90 6.73 -3.40
CA ALA A 65 4.24 5.58 -2.79
C ALA A 65 2.79 5.92 -2.45
N LEU A 66 1.85 5.14 -3.00
CA LEU A 66 0.42 5.31 -2.73
C LEU A 66 -0.10 4.16 -1.86
N ASP A 67 -0.79 4.51 -0.76
CA ASP A 67 -1.61 3.58 0.01
C ASP A 67 -2.98 3.41 -0.68
N ALA A 68 -2.96 2.74 -1.81
CA ALA A 68 -4.16 2.41 -2.57
C ALA A 68 -3.85 1.34 -3.62
N PRO A 69 -4.84 0.51 -4.02
CA PRO A 69 -4.68 -0.43 -5.11
C PRO A 69 -4.43 0.29 -6.45
N LEU A 70 -3.25 0.12 -7.03
CA LEU A 70 -2.88 0.74 -8.30
C LEU A 70 -3.27 -0.12 -9.51
N THR A 71 -3.61 -1.37 -9.29
CA THR A 71 -4.00 -2.33 -10.32
C THR A 71 -5.33 -2.99 -9.97
N LEU A 72 -6.02 -3.46 -11.00
CA LEU A 72 -7.24 -4.24 -10.84
C LEU A 72 -6.93 -5.74 -10.87
N VAL A 73 -7.83 -6.54 -10.34
CA VAL A 73 -7.80 -8.00 -10.43
C VAL A 73 -7.74 -8.50 -11.87
N ALA A 74 -7.19 -9.67 -12.11
CA ALA A 74 -6.95 -10.23 -13.46
C ALA A 74 -8.22 -10.23 -14.33
N CYS A 75 -9.36 -10.67 -13.80
CA CYS A 75 -10.61 -10.71 -14.57
C CYS A 75 -11.18 -9.33 -14.94
N ALA A 76 -10.89 -8.29 -14.16
CA ALA A 76 -11.33 -6.92 -14.48
C ALA A 76 -10.44 -6.25 -15.56
N ARG A 77 -9.28 -6.83 -15.86
CA ARG A 77 -8.35 -6.39 -16.92
C ARG A 77 -8.43 -7.26 -18.18
N CYS A 78 -9.18 -8.38 -18.08
CA CYS A 78 -9.27 -9.36 -19.16
C CYS A 78 -10.12 -8.83 -20.32
N ASP A 79 -9.59 -8.92 -21.53
CA ASP A 79 -10.26 -8.52 -22.78
C ASP A 79 -10.77 -9.72 -23.60
N ARG A 80 -10.69 -10.95 -23.07
CA ARG A 80 -11.12 -12.15 -23.77
C ARG A 80 -12.64 -12.15 -23.95
N PRO A 81 -13.15 -12.40 -25.17
CA PRO A 81 -14.57 -12.42 -25.44
C PRO A 81 -15.29 -13.62 -24.77
N VAL A 82 -14.56 -14.70 -24.50
CA VAL A 82 -15.07 -15.90 -23.85
C VAL A 82 -14.17 -16.27 -22.68
N CYS A 83 -14.76 -16.40 -21.49
CA CYS A 83 -14.04 -16.81 -20.29
C CYS A 83 -13.95 -18.35 -20.24
N PRO A 84 -12.74 -18.94 -20.18
CA PRO A 84 -12.55 -20.39 -20.06
C PRO A 84 -12.81 -20.92 -18.64
N GLY A 85 -13.09 -20.06 -17.68
CA GLY A 85 -13.17 -20.40 -16.26
C GLY A 85 -11.78 -20.46 -15.60
N MET A 86 -11.77 -20.43 -14.26
CA MET A 86 -10.53 -20.36 -13.48
C MET A 86 -9.60 -21.55 -13.74
N GLU A 87 -10.16 -22.74 -13.91
CA GLU A 87 -9.38 -23.98 -14.07
C GLU A 87 -8.64 -24.06 -15.42
N ALA A 88 -9.20 -23.49 -16.47
CA ALA A 88 -8.64 -23.49 -17.82
C ALA A 88 -7.98 -22.15 -18.20
N CYS A 89 -8.03 -21.15 -17.32
CA CYS A 89 -7.44 -19.85 -17.60
C CYS A 89 -5.90 -19.93 -17.58
N VAL A 90 -5.26 -19.32 -18.58
CA VAL A 90 -3.79 -19.28 -18.73
C VAL A 90 -3.18 -17.94 -18.30
N GLU A 91 -4.00 -17.01 -17.82
CA GLU A 91 -3.53 -15.74 -17.26
C GLU A 91 -2.62 -16.04 -16.05
N PRO A 92 -1.38 -15.55 -16.01
CA PRO A 92 -0.40 -15.93 -14.98
C PRO A 92 -0.89 -15.70 -13.55
N ALA A 93 -1.57 -14.58 -13.28
CA ALA A 93 -2.15 -14.31 -11.97
C ALA A 93 -3.23 -15.33 -11.58
N VAL A 94 -4.06 -15.77 -12.53
CA VAL A 94 -5.09 -16.78 -12.30
C VAL A 94 -4.46 -18.16 -12.08
N VAL A 95 -3.42 -18.50 -12.83
CA VAL A 95 -2.65 -19.73 -12.63
C VAL A 95 -2.03 -19.73 -11.23
N TRP A 96 -1.43 -18.63 -10.80
CA TRP A 96 -0.86 -18.49 -9.48
C TRP A 96 -1.93 -18.64 -8.37
N LEU A 97 -3.09 -17.98 -8.51
CA LEU A 97 -4.20 -18.10 -7.56
C LEU A 97 -4.69 -19.55 -7.44
N ARG A 98 -4.81 -20.24 -8.57
CA ARG A 98 -5.27 -21.64 -8.65
C ARG A 98 -4.29 -22.62 -8.02
N THR A 99 -3.00 -22.37 -8.11
CA THR A 99 -1.92 -23.23 -7.59
C THR A 99 -1.45 -22.75 -6.22
N ARG A 100 -0.52 -21.82 -6.18
CA ARG A 100 0.12 -21.34 -4.95
C ARG A 100 -0.84 -20.64 -4.00
N GLY A 101 -1.77 -19.83 -4.54
CA GLY A 101 -2.79 -19.17 -3.73
C GLY A 101 -3.65 -20.15 -2.95
N ARG A 102 -4.13 -21.21 -3.60
CA ARG A 102 -4.91 -22.28 -2.92
C ARG A 102 -4.10 -23.00 -1.86
N MET A 103 -2.81 -23.23 -2.08
CA MET A 103 -1.93 -23.83 -1.07
C MET A 103 -1.81 -22.93 0.17
N LEU A 104 -1.62 -21.64 -0.01
CA LEU A 104 -1.54 -20.69 1.11
C LEU A 104 -2.82 -20.69 1.95
N VAL A 105 -3.98 -20.66 1.30
CA VAL A 105 -5.28 -20.74 1.99
C VAL A 105 -5.43 -22.06 2.75
N ALA A 106 -5.04 -23.18 2.13
CA ALA A 106 -5.12 -24.50 2.75
C ALA A 106 -4.19 -24.64 3.97
N ASN A 107 -2.96 -24.09 3.90
CA ASN A 107 -2.02 -24.12 5.01
C ASN A 107 -2.55 -23.34 6.22
N VAL A 108 -3.07 -22.14 6.02
CA VAL A 108 -3.68 -21.35 7.11
C VAL A 108 -4.90 -22.08 7.68
N ALA A 109 -5.71 -22.74 6.83
CA ALA A 109 -6.84 -23.55 7.29
C ALA A 109 -6.41 -24.70 8.20
N ALA A 110 -5.31 -25.39 7.84
CA ALA A 110 -4.77 -26.49 8.64
C ALA A 110 -4.21 -26.02 10.00
N GLU A 111 -3.53 -24.87 10.02
CA GLU A 111 -2.96 -24.28 11.25
C GLU A 111 -4.03 -23.70 12.20
N THR A 112 -5.22 -23.42 11.70
CA THR A 112 -6.28 -22.71 12.44
C THR A 112 -7.46 -23.60 12.81
N VAL A 113 -7.34 -24.91 12.75
CA VAL A 113 -8.40 -25.87 13.13
C VAL A 113 -8.93 -25.63 14.55
N ASP A 114 -8.07 -25.14 15.47
CA ASP A 114 -8.43 -24.80 16.84
C ASP A 114 -8.74 -23.30 17.05
N ALA A 115 -8.69 -22.48 16.00
CA ALA A 115 -8.96 -21.06 16.08
C ALA A 115 -10.45 -20.76 15.89
N GLY A 116 -10.95 -19.76 16.64
CA GLY A 116 -12.37 -19.43 16.66
C GLY A 116 -13.02 -19.09 15.31
N PRO A 117 -14.34 -18.94 15.25
CA PRO A 117 -15.16 -18.94 14.02
C PRO A 117 -14.73 -17.93 12.92
N ARG A 118 -14.15 -16.80 13.31
CA ARG A 118 -13.68 -15.76 12.33
C ARG A 118 -12.50 -16.21 11.47
N VAL A 119 -11.59 -17.00 12.06
CA VAL A 119 -10.40 -17.50 11.35
C VAL A 119 -10.81 -18.65 10.42
N GLN A 120 -11.76 -19.48 10.86
CA GLN A 120 -12.32 -20.55 10.02
C GLN A 120 -13.04 -20.01 8.78
N LEU A 121 -13.79 -18.91 8.88
CA LEU A 121 -14.44 -18.26 7.74
C LEU A 121 -13.42 -17.74 6.72
N THR A 122 -12.28 -17.19 7.17
CA THR A 122 -11.22 -16.72 6.30
C THR A 122 -10.49 -17.87 5.59
N ALA A 123 -10.30 -18.98 6.29
CA ALA A 123 -9.66 -20.19 5.76
C ALA A 123 -10.54 -20.92 4.72
N GLN A 124 -11.87 -20.78 4.82
CA GLN A 124 -12.82 -21.35 3.85
C GLN A 124 -13.09 -20.44 2.65
N ALA A 125 -12.53 -19.22 2.61
CA ALA A 125 -12.73 -18.29 1.51
C ALA A 125 -12.24 -18.89 0.18
N ARG A 126 -13.15 -19.00 -0.79
CA ARG A 126 -12.80 -19.42 -2.14
C ARG A 126 -12.07 -18.29 -2.85
N LEU A 127 -10.83 -18.54 -3.26
CA LEU A 127 -10.14 -17.61 -4.13
C LEU A 127 -10.85 -17.50 -5.48
N ALA A 128 -11.04 -16.26 -5.90
CA ALA A 128 -11.68 -15.96 -7.17
C ALA A 128 -10.87 -14.87 -7.90
N PRO A 129 -10.50 -15.09 -9.17
CA PRO A 129 -9.65 -14.16 -9.92
C PRO A 129 -10.37 -12.85 -10.31
N TYR A 130 -11.67 -12.76 -10.09
CA TYR A 130 -12.45 -11.53 -10.21
C TYR A 130 -12.52 -10.74 -8.89
N ALA A 131 -12.02 -11.29 -7.77
CA ALA A 131 -12.07 -10.66 -6.46
C ALA A 131 -10.69 -10.47 -5.80
N HIS A 132 -9.70 -11.27 -6.17
CA HIS A 132 -8.41 -11.32 -5.50
C HIS A 132 -7.27 -11.12 -6.50
N ARG A 133 -6.30 -10.29 -6.16
CA ARG A 133 -4.96 -10.23 -6.76
C ARG A 133 -4.02 -11.16 -5.99
N ALA A 134 -2.94 -11.61 -6.61
CA ALA A 134 -1.93 -12.43 -5.94
C ALA A 134 -1.37 -11.73 -4.68
N THR A 135 -1.07 -10.43 -4.78
CA THR A 135 -0.56 -9.63 -3.66
C THR A 135 -1.54 -9.56 -2.48
N ASP A 136 -2.86 -9.49 -2.75
CA ASP A 136 -3.89 -9.46 -1.69
C ASP A 136 -3.91 -10.79 -0.93
N VAL A 137 -3.72 -11.91 -1.63
CA VAL A 137 -3.65 -13.25 -1.04
C VAL A 137 -2.39 -13.42 -0.18
N VAL A 138 -1.23 -12.97 -0.68
CA VAL A 138 0.02 -12.97 0.09
C VAL A 138 -0.12 -12.16 1.38
N MET A 139 -0.62 -10.91 1.27
CA MET A 139 -0.81 -10.06 2.46
C MET A 139 -1.76 -10.68 3.48
N THR A 140 -2.83 -11.34 3.02
CA THR A 140 -3.82 -11.94 3.91
C THR A 140 -3.31 -13.21 4.57
N TYR A 141 -2.76 -14.15 3.79
CA TYR A 141 -2.50 -15.51 4.25
C TYR A 141 -1.05 -15.76 4.69
N GLU A 142 -0.07 -15.01 4.17
CA GLU A 142 1.30 -15.09 4.67
C GLU A 142 1.58 -14.06 5.78
N ARG A 143 1.00 -12.84 5.68
CA ARG A 143 1.31 -11.74 6.60
C ARG A 143 0.23 -11.46 7.63
N GLY A 144 -0.92 -12.12 7.56
CA GLY A 144 -2.04 -11.96 8.49
C GLY A 144 -2.68 -10.57 8.48
N LEU A 145 -2.58 -9.84 7.36
CA LEU A 145 -3.08 -8.49 7.16
C LEU A 145 -4.17 -8.47 6.10
N LEU A 146 -5.12 -7.54 6.25
CA LEU A 146 -6.17 -7.32 5.25
C LEU A 146 -5.82 -6.08 4.43
N PRO A 147 -5.30 -6.23 3.20
CA PRO A 147 -5.02 -5.10 2.34
C PRO A 147 -6.31 -4.42 1.86
N LEU A 148 -6.17 -3.22 1.30
CA LEU A 148 -7.25 -2.55 0.60
C LEU A 148 -7.61 -3.33 -0.67
N SER A 149 -8.71 -4.08 -0.65
CA SER A 149 -9.16 -4.81 -1.83
C SER A 149 -9.62 -3.85 -2.93
N ALA A 150 -9.11 -4.05 -4.14
CA ALA A 150 -9.46 -3.23 -5.32
C ALA A 150 -10.96 -3.24 -5.65
N LEU A 151 -11.68 -4.29 -5.26
CA LEU A 151 -13.13 -4.46 -5.50
C LEU A 151 -13.95 -4.49 -4.20
N GLY A 152 -13.34 -4.20 -3.05
CA GLY A 152 -14.06 -4.12 -1.78
C GLY A 152 -15.08 -2.97 -1.81
N THR A 153 -16.30 -3.22 -1.30
CA THR A 153 -17.39 -2.22 -1.28
C THR A 153 -16.99 -0.90 -0.61
N ALA A 154 -16.13 -0.97 0.40
CA ALA A 154 -15.60 0.22 1.08
C ALA A 154 -14.45 0.90 0.33
N HIS A 155 -13.79 0.23 -0.61
CA HIS A 155 -12.54 0.68 -1.23
C HIS A 155 -12.62 0.82 -2.76
N GLY A 156 -13.75 0.46 -3.39
CA GLY A 156 -13.91 0.56 -4.85
C GLY A 156 -13.69 1.97 -5.38
N ALA A 157 -14.15 2.99 -4.68
CA ALA A 157 -13.92 4.39 -5.05
C ALA A 157 -12.44 4.78 -4.94
N ILE A 158 -11.72 4.27 -3.94
CA ILE A 158 -10.27 4.48 -3.78
C ILE A 158 -9.52 3.81 -4.92
N ALA A 159 -9.84 2.57 -5.24
CA ALA A 159 -9.21 1.81 -6.33
C ALA A 159 -9.44 2.46 -7.70
N ALA A 160 -10.66 2.92 -7.98
CA ALA A 160 -10.98 3.62 -9.21
C ALA A 160 -10.18 4.94 -9.33
N ARG A 161 -10.12 5.73 -8.26
CA ARG A 161 -9.35 6.97 -8.19
C ARG A 161 -7.84 6.70 -8.34
N ALA A 162 -7.32 5.72 -7.63
CA ALA A 162 -5.92 5.31 -7.71
C ALA A 162 -5.53 4.87 -9.12
N GLY A 163 -6.38 4.09 -9.80
CA GLY A 163 -6.19 3.69 -11.19
C GLY A 163 -6.17 4.88 -12.16
N GLN A 164 -7.01 5.91 -11.93
CA GLN A 164 -6.97 7.15 -12.71
C GLN A 164 -5.66 7.91 -12.45
N LEU A 165 -5.28 8.12 -11.20
CA LEU A 165 -4.04 8.81 -10.82
C LEU A 165 -2.82 8.08 -11.38
N ARG A 166 -2.78 6.74 -11.31
CA ARG A 166 -1.73 5.94 -11.92
C ARG A 166 -1.55 6.26 -13.39
N ARG A 167 -2.64 6.25 -14.18
CA ARG A 167 -2.55 6.54 -15.62
C ARG A 167 -2.02 7.96 -15.90
N ARG A 168 -2.45 8.94 -15.11
CA ARG A 168 -1.95 10.32 -15.22
C ARG A 168 -0.46 10.42 -14.86
N LEU A 169 -0.02 9.77 -13.79
CA LEU A 169 1.38 9.72 -13.39
C LEU A 169 2.24 8.97 -14.41
N GLN A 170 1.74 7.87 -14.98
CA GLN A 170 2.43 7.17 -16.07
C GLN A 170 2.56 8.04 -17.32
N GLY A 171 1.53 8.81 -17.66
CA GLY A 171 1.60 9.82 -18.73
C GLY A 171 2.62 10.92 -18.47
N ALA A 172 2.90 11.24 -17.20
CA ALA A 172 3.95 12.16 -16.78
C ALA A 172 5.35 11.52 -16.74
N GLY A 173 5.47 10.19 -16.92
CA GLY A 173 6.75 9.47 -16.95
C GLY A 173 7.05 8.60 -15.73
N TYR A 174 6.15 8.52 -14.74
CA TYR A 174 6.30 7.57 -13.64
C TYR A 174 6.07 6.13 -14.10
N ARG A 175 6.79 5.19 -13.51
CA ARG A 175 6.71 3.76 -13.83
C ARG A 175 6.40 2.94 -12.60
N LEU A 176 5.38 2.08 -12.70
CA LEU A 176 4.99 1.18 -11.64
C LEU A 176 6.16 0.24 -11.28
N HIS A 177 6.39 0.04 -9.99
CA HIS A 177 7.48 -0.74 -9.40
C HIS A 177 8.91 -0.19 -9.61
N GLU A 178 9.07 0.95 -10.29
CA GLU A 178 10.35 1.63 -10.46
C GLU A 178 10.44 2.90 -9.62
N ASN A 179 9.51 3.84 -9.82
CA ASN A 179 9.42 5.10 -9.09
C ASN A 179 7.97 5.47 -8.69
N LEU A 180 7.03 4.55 -8.95
CA LEU A 180 5.64 4.60 -8.48
C LEU A 180 5.33 3.25 -7.82
N LEU A 181 5.06 3.26 -6.52
CA LEU A 181 4.86 2.07 -5.71
C LEU A 181 3.45 2.02 -5.14
N GLU A 182 2.85 0.83 -5.16
CA GLU A 182 1.73 0.50 -4.29
C GLU A 182 2.30 0.02 -2.96
N VAL A 183 1.83 0.59 -1.87
CA VAL A 183 2.29 0.27 -0.51
C VAL A 183 1.11 0.05 0.43
N SER A 184 1.37 -0.54 1.58
CA SER A 184 0.41 -0.62 2.68
C SER A 184 1.10 -0.24 3.98
N PRO A 185 0.74 0.88 4.61
CA PRO A 185 1.22 1.28 5.93
C PRO A 185 1.06 0.19 6.97
N ALA A 186 -0.09 -0.50 6.96
CA ALA A 186 -0.34 -1.62 7.88
C ALA A 186 0.63 -2.79 7.65
N ALA A 187 1.00 -3.08 6.39
CA ALA A 187 1.98 -4.12 6.08
C ALA A 187 3.38 -3.72 6.58
N THR A 188 3.76 -2.46 6.40
CA THR A 188 5.03 -1.93 6.91
C THR A 188 5.10 -1.99 8.43
N VAL A 189 4.05 -1.55 9.13
CA VAL A 189 3.96 -1.68 10.58
C VAL A 189 3.99 -3.15 11.00
N GLY A 190 3.30 -4.03 10.28
CA GLY A 190 3.28 -5.47 10.55
C GLY A 190 4.66 -6.08 10.50
N ALA A 191 5.44 -5.76 9.49
CA ALA A 191 6.80 -6.25 9.31
C ALA A 191 7.77 -5.70 10.37
N LEU A 192 7.70 -4.40 10.68
CA LEU A 192 8.65 -3.74 11.58
C LEU A 192 8.28 -3.83 13.07
N CYS A 193 6.99 -3.85 13.38
CA CYS A 193 6.47 -3.74 14.76
C CYS A 193 5.58 -4.91 15.17
N GLY A 194 5.26 -5.81 14.25
CA GLY A 194 4.40 -6.97 14.46
C GLY A 194 2.92 -6.72 14.14
N VAL A 195 2.20 -7.81 13.84
CA VAL A 195 0.79 -7.78 13.39
C VAL A 195 -0.15 -7.12 14.40
N ARG A 196 0.13 -7.25 15.71
CA ARG A 196 -0.67 -6.59 16.75
C ARG A 196 -0.63 -5.06 16.61
N ALA A 197 0.56 -4.48 16.42
CA ALA A 197 0.72 -3.05 16.19
C ALA A 197 0.01 -2.60 14.90
N ALA A 198 0.14 -3.39 13.81
CA ALA A 198 -0.53 -3.13 12.54
C ALA A 198 -2.06 -3.10 12.64
N ARG A 199 -2.65 -3.92 13.50
CA ARG A 199 -4.10 -3.94 13.74
C ARG A 199 -4.54 -2.84 14.71
N GLY A 200 -3.67 -2.45 15.65
CA GLY A 200 -3.97 -1.56 16.77
C GLY A 200 -3.87 -0.08 16.43
N TYR A 201 -2.94 0.36 15.60
CA TYR A 201 -2.63 1.79 15.44
C TYR A 201 -3.79 2.67 14.93
N LYS A 202 -4.88 2.05 14.41
CA LYS A 202 -6.14 2.73 14.05
C LYS A 202 -7.31 2.37 14.96
N ARG A 203 -7.25 1.23 15.66
CA ARG A 203 -8.43 0.60 16.30
C ARG A 203 -8.30 0.34 17.80
N ASP A 204 -7.11 0.50 18.39
CA ASP A 204 -6.92 0.37 19.83
C ASP A 204 -7.71 1.44 20.57
N ALA A 205 -7.96 1.21 21.84
CA ALA A 205 -8.60 2.20 22.73
C ALA A 205 -7.79 3.51 22.80
N ASP A 206 -6.46 3.41 22.70
CA ASP A 206 -5.54 4.54 22.57
C ASP A 206 -4.65 4.36 21.32
N PRO A 207 -5.16 4.70 20.12
CA PRO A 207 -4.42 4.54 18.89
C PRO A 207 -3.21 5.48 18.79
N TRP A 208 -3.23 6.61 19.50
CA TRP A 208 -2.13 7.57 19.50
C TRP A 208 -0.91 7.02 20.21
N ARG A 209 -1.12 6.33 21.33
CA ARG A 209 -0.04 5.62 22.05
C ARG A 209 0.58 4.53 21.17
N THR A 210 -0.25 3.76 20.47
CA THR A 210 0.23 2.73 19.55
C THR A 210 1.05 3.35 18.43
N ARG A 211 0.60 4.47 17.83
CA ARG A 211 1.37 5.21 16.80
C ARG A 211 2.68 5.76 17.36
N ALA A 212 2.68 6.31 18.58
CA ALA A 212 3.90 6.80 19.22
C ALA A 212 4.94 5.69 19.38
N MET A 213 4.53 4.53 19.91
CA MET A 213 5.41 3.35 20.02
C MET A 213 5.95 2.87 18.66
N ILE A 214 5.15 2.97 17.60
CA ILE A 214 5.61 2.65 16.26
C ILE A 214 6.70 3.64 15.84
N LEU A 215 6.48 4.96 15.93
CA LEU A 215 7.49 5.95 15.56
C LEU A 215 8.79 5.82 16.36
N GLU A 216 8.71 5.43 17.64
CA GLU A 216 9.89 5.19 18.48
C GLU A 216 10.75 4.01 17.97
N LYS A 217 10.15 3.03 17.29
CA LYS A 217 10.87 1.92 16.67
C LYS A 217 11.51 2.26 15.33
N LEU A 218 11.07 3.34 14.68
CA LEU A 218 11.63 3.82 13.42
C LEU A 218 12.81 4.77 13.71
N HIS A 219 13.92 4.22 14.22
CA HIS A 219 15.05 4.98 14.77
C HIS A 219 15.73 5.92 13.77
N ASP A 220 15.61 5.64 12.47
CA ASP A 220 16.16 6.45 11.39
C ASP A 220 15.15 7.48 10.83
N LEU A 221 13.93 7.54 11.39
CA LEU A 221 12.90 8.51 11.01
C LEU A 221 12.93 9.73 11.93
N SER A 222 13.12 10.90 11.36
CA SER A 222 13.09 12.18 12.04
C SER A 222 12.12 13.16 11.39
N PHE A 223 11.78 14.25 12.07
CA PHE A 223 10.92 15.32 11.57
C PHE A 223 11.72 16.61 11.47
N ALA A 224 11.72 17.24 10.29
CA ALA A 224 12.37 18.51 10.08
C ALA A 224 11.70 19.61 10.95
N PRO A 225 12.47 20.50 11.58
CA PRO A 225 11.93 21.57 12.42
C PRO A 225 10.92 22.48 11.71
N GLN A 226 11.10 22.67 10.39
CA GLN A 226 10.23 23.46 9.53
C GLN A 226 9.04 22.68 8.94
N SER A 227 8.84 21.42 9.32
CA SER A 227 7.68 20.66 8.85
C SER A 227 6.38 21.39 9.21
N ARG A 228 5.44 21.47 8.25
CA ARG A 228 4.16 22.16 8.44
C ARG A 228 3.28 21.51 9.50
N MET A 229 3.55 20.25 9.83
CA MET A 229 2.81 19.48 10.83
C MET A 229 3.82 18.85 11.80
N ALA A 230 3.66 19.17 13.08
CA ALA A 230 4.49 18.60 14.12
C ALA A 230 4.25 17.08 14.26
N ARG A 231 5.22 16.38 14.85
CA ARG A 231 5.13 14.92 15.10
C ARG A 231 3.85 14.55 15.86
N GLU A 232 3.43 15.37 16.82
CA GLU A 232 2.23 15.16 17.62
C GLU A 232 0.95 15.22 16.78
N ASP A 233 0.88 16.13 15.81
CA ASP A 233 -0.25 16.24 14.89
C ASP A 233 -0.33 15.04 13.96
N VAL A 234 0.82 14.52 13.48
CA VAL A 234 0.89 13.27 12.71
C VAL A 234 0.36 12.11 13.53
N LEU A 235 0.72 12.01 14.82
CA LEU A 235 0.20 10.97 15.73
C LEU A 235 -1.32 11.04 15.91
N ARG A 236 -1.91 12.24 15.91
CA ARG A 236 -3.36 12.43 16.08
C ARG A 236 -4.17 12.18 14.81
N ASN A 237 -3.56 12.30 13.64
CA ASN A 237 -4.22 12.14 12.34
C ASN A 237 -3.71 10.86 11.65
N ASP A 238 -4.57 9.84 11.55
CA ASP A 238 -4.21 8.56 10.94
C ASP A 238 -3.88 8.64 9.44
N HIS A 239 -4.54 9.55 8.70
CA HIS A 239 -4.21 9.80 7.30
C HIS A 239 -2.80 10.38 7.13
N CYS A 240 -2.40 11.32 8.02
CA CYS A 240 -1.05 11.85 8.03
C CYS A 240 -0.02 10.79 8.42
N PHE A 241 -0.36 9.96 9.39
CA PHE A 241 0.47 8.86 9.84
C PHE A 241 0.69 7.84 8.71
N ASP A 242 -0.36 7.46 8.00
CA ASP A 242 -0.29 6.54 6.86
C ASP A 242 0.51 7.14 5.70
N ALA A 243 0.35 8.43 5.40
CA ALA A 243 1.15 9.09 4.37
C ALA A 243 2.65 9.10 4.72
N VAL A 244 3.00 9.34 5.99
CA VAL A 244 4.40 9.25 6.47
C VAL A 244 4.92 7.81 6.32
N LEU A 245 4.14 6.81 6.74
CA LEU A 245 4.52 5.40 6.60
C LEU A 245 4.64 4.97 5.13
N ALA A 246 3.78 5.48 4.24
CA ALA A 246 3.88 5.21 2.81
C ALA A 246 5.21 5.75 2.24
N ALA A 247 5.57 7.00 2.56
CA ALA A 247 6.86 7.58 2.17
C ALA A 247 8.05 6.83 2.77
N TYR A 248 7.94 6.42 4.05
CA TYR A 248 8.97 5.65 4.73
C TYR A 248 9.15 4.26 4.14
N THR A 249 8.06 3.61 3.72
CA THR A 249 8.12 2.33 3.00
C THR A 249 8.92 2.45 1.70
N ALA A 250 8.69 3.52 0.92
CA ALA A 250 9.46 3.78 -0.29
C ALA A 250 10.94 4.07 0.01
N TYR A 251 11.23 4.76 1.10
CA TYR A 251 12.60 4.98 1.57
C TYR A 251 13.30 3.66 1.90
N LEU A 252 12.67 2.78 2.69
CA LEU A 252 13.19 1.45 3.02
C LEU A 252 13.40 0.60 1.76
N TRP A 253 12.44 0.59 0.85
CA TRP A 253 12.53 -0.12 -0.42
C TRP A 253 13.74 0.31 -1.26
N ALA A 254 14.03 1.60 -1.30
CA ALA A 254 15.18 2.14 -2.03
C ALA A 254 16.50 1.87 -1.29
N ARG A 255 16.54 2.11 0.02
CA ARG A 255 17.71 1.93 0.88
C ARG A 255 18.18 0.47 0.90
N ASP A 256 17.24 -0.45 1.10
CA ASP A 256 17.54 -1.87 1.33
C ASP A 256 17.57 -2.67 0.01
N GLY A 257 17.14 -2.05 -1.09
CA GLY A 257 17.22 -2.65 -2.43
C GLY A 257 16.36 -3.90 -2.58
N TRP A 258 15.11 -3.86 -2.09
CA TRP A 258 14.21 -5.00 -2.18
C TRP A 258 14.05 -5.50 -3.61
N PRO A 259 13.88 -6.81 -3.82
CA PRO A 259 13.73 -7.37 -5.15
C PRO A 259 12.50 -6.79 -5.85
N SER A 260 12.60 -6.64 -7.17
CA SER A 260 11.44 -6.37 -7.99
C SER A 260 10.53 -7.60 -8.04
N PRO A 261 9.20 -7.42 -8.10
CA PRO A 261 8.31 -8.55 -8.28
C PRO A 261 8.56 -9.23 -9.63
N GLU A 262 8.19 -10.51 -9.74
CA GLU A 262 8.19 -11.21 -11.01
C GLU A 262 7.34 -10.47 -12.05
N SER A 263 7.70 -10.53 -13.34
CA SER A 263 7.10 -9.70 -14.39
C SER A 263 5.57 -9.82 -14.46
N TRP A 264 5.02 -11.01 -14.28
CA TRP A 264 3.57 -11.23 -14.28
C TRP A 264 2.87 -10.65 -13.03
N ILE A 265 3.56 -10.64 -11.87
CA ILE A 265 3.06 -10.00 -10.64
C ILE A 265 3.02 -8.48 -10.83
N ALA A 266 3.96 -7.93 -11.60
CA ALA A 266 4.00 -6.49 -11.88
C ALA A 266 2.71 -6.01 -12.58
N GLU A 267 2.10 -6.82 -13.44
CA GLU A 267 0.82 -6.50 -14.08
C GLU A 267 -0.40 -6.71 -13.15
N ASP A 268 -0.37 -7.75 -12.32
CA ASP A 268 -1.44 -8.01 -11.33
C ASP A 268 -1.39 -7.03 -10.16
N GLY A 269 -0.23 -6.42 -9.91
CA GLY A 269 0.06 -5.50 -8.82
C GLY A 269 0.82 -6.16 -7.68
N TRP A 270 1.64 -5.36 -7.05
CA TRP A 270 2.43 -5.77 -5.90
C TRP A 270 2.41 -4.70 -4.82
N ILE A 271 2.03 -5.10 -3.61
CA ILE A 271 2.12 -4.24 -2.43
C ILE A 271 3.55 -4.35 -1.88
N HIS A 272 4.31 -3.27 -2.04
CA HIS A 272 5.65 -3.20 -1.47
C HIS A 272 5.59 -3.00 0.05
N SER A 273 6.29 -3.85 0.78
CA SER A 273 6.44 -3.79 2.23
C SER A 273 7.79 -4.39 2.63
N PRO A 274 8.34 -4.10 3.81
CA PRO A 274 9.55 -4.76 4.29
C PRO A 274 9.39 -6.29 4.27
N PRO A 275 10.44 -7.04 3.90
CA PRO A 275 10.42 -8.50 3.81
C PRO A 275 10.15 -9.19 5.15
#